data_b14d4ecc1a00780fab1746d713af56ed
#
_entry.id   b14d4ecc1a00780fab1746d713af56ed
#
_cell.length_a   1.000
_cell.length_b   1.000
_cell.length_c   1.000
_cell.angle_alpha   90.00
_cell.angle_beta   90.00
_cell.angle_gamma   90.00
#
_symmetry.space_group_name_H-M   'P 1'
#
loop_
_entity.id
_entity.type
_entity.pdbx_description
1 polymer ?
#
loop_
_entity_poly.entity_id
_entity_poly.type
_entity_poly.pdbx_seq_one_letter_code
_entity_poly.pdbx_strand_id
1 'polypeptide(L)'
;MLVDIDAMERNIEEYAAVADENDVTLRSHIKTHKNAELAALEDEMTDGGGICCQTLGEVETMARNGIDDIYLSYQVVGERKLDRFCWLSQKVEKLATTVDSAATIDLLQDAAQAHEITADVILEVDVGLHRTGVAPGPEAVALAERIDEAANLSFDGILAYESHVKAEAETESEFDELCWEAMELGEDVVDDIEAAGIPVDEVKVGGTATSRYSGKHPVVTEINPGMYPFNDVGELELRPWEVSKDDCAATIVTTVISVPDDDRLVVDGGSKTFSLDKPQMPVPKNRDDIEYANASEEHGWIDTSNSDESFAVGDRLEFIVPHVCTTINLHDLIIGVRDDQVEELWEVQARGKVR
;
A
#
# COMPACT_ATOMS: atom_id res chain seq x y z
N MET A 1 -2.45 -9.15 17.16
CA MET A 1 -1.59 -9.10 15.98
C MET A 1 -0.23 -8.64 16.43
N LEU A 2 0.83 -9.32 16.02
CA LEU A 2 2.22 -8.99 16.32
C LEU A 2 2.91 -8.47 15.07
N VAL A 3 3.92 -7.63 15.27
CA VAL A 3 4.89 -7.23 14.24
C VAL A 3 6.28 -7.41 14.84
N ASP A 4 7.09 -8.21 14.17
CA ASP A 4 8.53 -8.32 14.42
C ASP A 4 9.22 -7.05 13.96
N ILE A 5 9.70 -6.25 14.92
CA ILE A 5 10.29 -4.93 14.64
C ILE A 5 11.58 -5.07 13.83
N ASP A 6 12.42 -6.06 14.12
CA ASP A 6 13.69 -6.26 13.40
C ASP A 6 13.43 -6.65 11.94
N ALA A 7 12.42 -7.50 11.68
CA ALA A 7 12.03 -7.86 10.32
C ALA A 7 11.44 -6.65 9.57
N MET A 8 10.59 -5.87 10.25
CA MET A 8 9.99 -4.66 9.69
C MET A 8 11.06 -3.62 9.32
N GLU A 9 11.98 -3.32 10.22
CA GLU A 9 13.07 -2.35 9.99
C GLU A 9 13.98 -2.80 8.83
N ARG A 10 14.37 -4.09 8.78
CA ARG A 10 15.14 -4.63 7.64
C ARG A 10 14.42 -4.45 6.30
N ASN A 11 13.11 -4.73 6.27
CA ASN A 11 12.31 -4.56 5.06
C ASN A 11 12.27 -3.08 4.61
N ILE A 12 12.19 -2.14 5.55
CA ILE A 12 12.21 -0.70 5.25
C ILE A 12 13.60 -0.29 4.71
N GLU A 13 14.67 -0.71 5.37
CA GLU A 13 16.06 -0.44 4.93
C GLU A 13 16.34 -1.00 3.53
N GLU A 14 15.83 -2.19 3.23
CA GLU A 14 15.98 -2.81 1.90
C GLU A 14 15.27 -1.99 0.81
N TYR A 15 14.05 -1.50 1.07
CA TYR A 15 13.34 -0.67 0.10
C TYR A 15 13.93 0.74 -0.03
N ALA A 16 14.46 1.31 1.05
CA ALA A 16 15.21 2.56 1.00
C ALA A 16 16.45 2.41 0.08
N ALA A 17 17.19 1.28 0.22
CA ALA A 17 18.32 0.99 -0.65
C ALA A 17 17.90 0.85 -2.13
N VAL A 18 16.75 0.23 -2.43
CA VAL A 18 16.21 0.16 -3.79
C VAL A 18 15.91 1.55 -4.35
N ALA A 19 15.37 2.46 -3.55
CA ALA A 19 15.10 3.83 -3.96
C ALA A 19 16.40 4.60 -4.25
N ASP A 20 17.37 4.48 -3.35
CA ASP A 20 18.69 5.10 -3.50
C ASP A 20 19.45 4.59 -4.76
N GLU A 21 19.43 3.27 -4.99
CA GLU A 21 20.08 2.65 -6.15
C GLU A 21 19.53 3.12 -7.49
N ASN A 22 18.25 3.50 -7.52
CA ASN A 22 17.56 3.94 -8.73
C ASN A 22 17.36 5.47 -8.81
N ASP A 23 17.86 6.24 -7.84
CA ASP A 23 17.71 7.70 -7.75
C ASP A 23 16.22 8.14 -7.80
N VAL A 24 15.35 7.41 -7.07
CA VAL A 24 13.92 7.68 -6.96
C VAL A 24 13.52 7.96 -5.51
N THR A 25 12.50 8.78 -5.32
CA THR A 25 11.92 9.02 -3.99
C THR A 25 11.07 7.82 -3.56
N LEU A 26 11.21 7.35 -2.32
CA LEU A 26 10.29 6.41 -1.72
C LEU A 26 9.25 7.17 -0.88
N ARG A 27 7.99 7.13 -1.27
CA ARG A 27 6.87 7.68 -0.52
C ARG A 27 5.97 6.53 -0.05
N SER A 28 6.08 6.18 1.23
CA SER A 28 5.38 5.03 1.82
C SER A 28 3.86 5.16 1.75
N HIS A 29 3.17 4.13 1.27
CA HIS A 29 1.72 4.11 1.21
C HIS A 29 1.11 3.55 2.51
N ILE A 30 0.67 4.43 3.40
CA ILE A 30 0.24 4.10 4.78
C ILE A 30 -1.11 3.36 4.88
N LYS A 31 -1.82 3.13 3.79
CA LYS A 31 -3.10 2.39 3.79
C LYS A 31 -3.01 1.00 4.40
N THR A 32 -1.81 0.43 4.46
CA THR A 32 -1.56 -0.89 5.05
C THR A 32 -1.74 -0.84 6.56
N HIS A 33 -1.02 0.04 7.26
CA HIS A 33 -0.99 0.08 8.72
C HIS A 33 -1.87 1.18 9.35
N LYS A 34 -2.16 2.27 8.64
CA LYS A 34 -3.06 3.37 9.07
C LYS A 34 -2.70 3.99 10.42
N ASN A 35 -1.41 4.02 10.75
CA ASN A 35 -0.85 4.50 12.00
C ASN A 35 0.16 5.62 11.73
N ALA A 36 0.08 6.73 12.48
CA ALA A 36 0.91 7.91 12.23
C ALA A 36 2.35 7.75 12.76
N GLU A 37 2.56 6.95 13.82
CA GLU A 37 3.91 6.71 14.36
C GLU A 37 4.72 5.84 13.40
N LEU A 38 4.11 4.79 12.84
CA LEU A 38 4.73 3.97 11.79
C LEU A 38 4.97 4.78 10.52
N ALA A 39 4.03 5.65 10.12
CA ALA A 39 4.21 6.52 8.97
C ALA A 39 5.39 7.47 9.14
N ALA A 40 5.58 8.05 10.33
CA ALA A 40 6.73 8.90 10.64
C ALA A 40 8.04 8.11 10.69
N LEU A 41 8.01 6.88 11.21
CA LEU A 41 9.18 5.99 11.21
C LEU A 41 9.62 5.63 9.78
N GLU A 42 8.67 5.25 8.92
CA GLU A 42 8.96 4.94 7.52
C GLU A 42 9.53 6.16 6.79
N ASP A 43 8.94 7.35 6.97
CA ASP A 43 9.41 8.59 6.37
C ASP A 43 10.83 8.96 6.84
N GLU A 44 11.13 8.80 8.14
CA GLU A 44 12.48 9.03 8.69
C GLU A 44 13.51 8.03 8.11
N MET A 45 13.14 6.77 7.96
CA MET A 45 14.04 5.72 7.45
C MET A 45 14.24 5.76 5.93
N THR A 46 13.43 6.54 5.20
CA THR A 46 13.45 6.63 3.73
C THR A 46 13.77 8.03 3.19
N ASP A 47 14.49 8.83 3.98
CA ASP A 47 14.95 10.19 3.64
C ASP A 47 13.85 11.23 3.37
N GLY A 48 12.66 11.06 3.95
CA GLY A 48 11.64 12.11 4.02
C GLY A 48 10.91 12.38 2.71
N GLY A 49 10.52 11.33 1.98
CA GLY A 49 9.70 11.47 0.76
C GLY A 49 8.23 11.83 1.03
N GLY A 50 7.83 12.00 2.30
CA GLY A 50 6.44 12.14 2.72
C GLY A 50 5.67 10.82 2.64
N ILE A 51 4.35 10.88 2.74
CA ILE A 51 3.50 9.69 2.75
C ILE A 51 2.43 9.69 1.66
N CYS A 52 2.00 8.49 1.28
CA CYS A 52 0.85 8.29 0.40
C CYS A 52 -0.36 7.77 1.20
N CYS A 53 -1.52 8.41 1.05
CA CYS A 53 -2.80 8.03 1.64
C CYS A 53 -3.79 7.55 0.58
N GLN A 54 -4.78 6.74 0.98
CA GLN A 54 -5.84 6.27 0.08
C GLN A 54 -7.18 6.94 0.34
N THR A 55 -7.40 7.52 1.51
CA THR A 55 -8.68 8.13 1.89
C THR A 55 -8.48 9.45 2.61
N LEU A 56 -9.46 10.36 2.50
CA LEU A 56 -9.45 11.61 3.26
C LEU A 56 -9.43 11.39 4.78
N GLY A 57 -9.94 10.26 5.25
CA GLY A 57 -9.89 9.90 6.66
C GLY A 57 -8.48 9.55 7.13
N GLU A 58 -7.67 8.95 6.26
CA GLU A 58 -6.23 8.74 6.48
C GLU A 58 -5.51 10.09 6.48
N VAL A 59 -5.68 10.92 5.44
CA VAL A 59 -5.08 12.28 5.37
C VAL A 59 -5.36 13.07 6.64
N GLU A 60 -6.63 13.14 7.09
CA GLU A 60 -6.97 13.88 8.30
C GLU A 60 -6.29 13.31 9.55
N THR A 61 -6.14 12.00 9.62
CA THR A 61 -5.47 11.35 10.77
C THR A 61 -3.99 11.69 10.77
N MET A 62 -3.31 11.58 9.64
CA MET A 62 -1.89 11.88 9.50
C MET A 62 -1.59 13.36 9.76
N ALA A 63 -2.36 14.26 9.15
CA ALA A 63 -2.25 15.70 9.37
C ALA A 63 -2.44 16.10 10.84
N ARG A 64 -3.38 15.47 11.57
CA ARG A 64 -3.58 15.72 13.01
C ARG A 64 -2.43 15.23 13.87
N ASN A 65 -1.61 14.32 13.38
CA ASN A 65 -0.40 13.81 14.05
C ASN A 65 0.89 14.46 13.55
N GLY A 66 0.79 15.56 12.78
CA GLY A 66 1.93 16.38 12.39
C GLY A 66 2.65 15.96 11.12
N ILE A 67 2.08 15.06 10.35
CA ILE A 67 2.58 14.72 9.00
C ILE A 67 1.98 15.72 8.01
N ASP A 68 2.81 16.42 7.25
CA ASP A 68 2.42 17.58 6.44
C ASP A 68 2.82 17.52 4.96
N ASP A 69 3.55 16.47 4.50
CA ASP A 69 3.72 16.14 3.08
C ASP A 69 2.95 14.86 2.75
N ILE A 70 1.79 15.02 2.08
CA ILE A 70 0.84 13.93 1.86
C ILE A 70 0.40 13.90 0.40
N TYR A 71 0.49 12.72 -0.22
CA TYR A 71 -0.13 12.43 -1.50
C TYR A 71 -1.37 11.56 -1.29
N LEU A 72 -2.55 12.05 -1.70
CA LEU A 72 -3.79 11.27 -1.73
C LEU A 72 -3.96 10.63 -3.10
N SER A 73 -3.55 9.37 -3.25
CA SER A 73 -3.65 8.63 -4.52
C SER A 73 -5.08 8.14 -4.77
N TYR A 74 -6.01 9.08 -4.85
CA TYR A 74 -7.44 8.80 -5.01
C TYR A 74 -8.19 10.01 -5.57
N GLN A 75 -9.19 9.75 -6.45
CA GLN A 75 -10.05 10.79 -7.00
C GLN A 75 -11.04 11.29 -5.96
N VAL A 76 -10.97 12.57 -5.62
CA VAL A 76 -11.90 13.19 -4.66
C VAL A 76 -13.15 13.67 -5.39
N VAL A 77 -14.28 13.01 -5.16
CA VAL A 77 -15.56 13.33 -5.82
C VAL A 77 -16.67 13.53 -4.81
N GLY A 78 -17.46 14.58 -5.01
CA GLY A 78 -18.59 14.98 -4.17
C GLY A 78 -18.26 16.19 -3.29
N GLU A 79 -19.20 17.15 -3.27
CA GLU A 79 -19.07 18.47 -2.64
C GLU A 79 -18.43 18.41 -1.23
N ARG A 80 -18.95 17.58 -0.33
CA ARG A 80 -18.43 17.48 1.05
C ARG A 80 -17.01 16.93 1.14
N LYS A 81 -16.61 16.06 0.21
CA LYS A 81 -15.25 15.52 0.19
C LYS A 81 -14.27 16.53 -0.38
N LEU A 82 -14.68 17.27 -1.43
CA LEU A 82 -13.90 18.36 -1.99
C LEU A 82 -13.71 19.50 -1.00
N ASP A 83 -14.77 19.92 -0.29
CA ASP A 83 -14.66 20.89 0.80
C ASP A 83 -13.66 20.44 1.87
N ARG A 84 -13.73 19.14 2.25
CA ARG A 84 -12.83 18.58 3.25
C ARG A 84 -11.39 18.49 2.75
N PHE A 85 -11.16 18.13 1.48
CA PHE A 85 -9.85 18.15 0.83
C PHE A 85 -9.26 19.55 0.86
N CYS A 86 -9.98 20.55 0.39
CA CYS A 86 -9.53 21.94 0.37
C CYS A 86 -9.24 22.48 1.79
N TRP A 87 -10.06 22.06 2.77
CA TRP A 87 -9.78 22.42 4.18
C TRP A 87 -8.51 21.76 4.71
N LEU A 88 -8.24 20.50 4.35
CA LEU A 88 -7.03 19.76 4.73
C LEU A 88 -5.79 20.36 4.06
N SER A 89 -5.86 20.75 2.78
CA SER A 89 -4.76 21.42 2.06
C SER A 89 -4.27 22.69 2.76
N GLN A 90 -5.16 23.39 3.49
CA GLN A 90 -4.79 24.55 4.30
C GLN A 90 -4.13 24.20 5.66
N LYS A 91 -3.99 22.92 6.00
CA LYS A 91 -3.49 22.46 7.30
C LYS A 91 -2.16 21.73 7.25
N VAL A 92 -1.71 21.37 6.06
CA VAL A 92 -0.47 20.66 5.79
C VAL A 92 0.38 21.48 4.81
N GLU A 93 1.65 21.18 4.72
CA GLU A 93 2.57 21.89 3.83
C GLU A 93 2.28 21.53 2.36
N LYS A 94 2.11 20.21 2.06
CA LYS A 94 1.78 19.70 0.73
C LYS A 94 0.63 18.69 0.83
N LEU A 95 -0.40 18.85 -0.01
CA LEU A 95 -1.45 17.85 -0.21
C LEU A 95 -1.80 17.77 -1.69
N ALA A 96 -1.23 16.80 -2.37
CA ALA A 96 -1.58 16.46 -3.75
C ALA A 96 -2.73 15.44 -3.81
N THR A 97 -3.50 15.47 -4.91
CA THR A 97 -4.53 14.46 -5.19
C THR A 97 -4.53 14.02 -6.64
N THR A 98 -5.19 12.89 -6.92
CA THR A 98 -5.25 12.29 -8.26
C THR A 98 -6.52 12.70 -8.99
N VAL A 99 -6.40 12.94 -10.31
CA VAL A 99 -7.51 13.12 -11.25
C VAL A 99 -7.29 12.23 -12.49
N ASP A 100 -8.37 11.95 -13.24
CA ASP A 100 -8.31 11.07 -14.42
C ASP A 100 -9.29 11.48 -15.54
N SER A 101 -10.02 12.59 -15.35
CA SER A 101 -11.06 13.00 -16.28
C SER A 101 -11.34 14.51 -16.21
N ALA A 102 -11.85 15.09 -17.29
CA ALA A 102 -12.27 16.49 -17.30
C ALA A 102 -13.27 16.80 -16.17
N ALA A 103 -14.15 15.86 -15.85
CA ALA A 103 -15.14 16.05 -14.79
C ALA A 103 -14.51 16.14 -13.40
N THR A 104 -13.52 15.31 -13.08
CA THR A 104 -12.80 15.35 -11.79
C THR A 104 -11.95 16.62 -11.68
N ILE A 105 -11.32 17.05 -12.78
CA ILE A 105 -10.55 18.30 -12.86
C ILE A 105 -11.47 19.51 -12.59
N ASP A 106 -12.61 19.61 -13.27
CA ASP A 106 -13.54 20.74 -13.12
C ASP A 106 -14.09 20.85 -11.70
N LEU A 107 -14.48 19.70 -11.11
CA LEU A 107 -14.98 19.67 -9.74
C LEU A 107 -13.92 20.12 -8.72
N LEU A 108 -12.67 19.71 -8.93
CA LEU A 108 -11.56 20.12 -8.06
C LEU A 108 -11.23 21.60 -8.24
N GLN A 109 -11.18 22.11 -9.49
CA GLN A 109 -10.97 23.51 -9.80
C GLN A 109 -12.02 24.40 -9.14
N ASP A 110 -13.30 24.04 -9.26
CA ASP A 110 -14.42 24.80 -8.67
C ASP A 110 -14.30 24.86 -7.14
N ALA A 111 -13.95 23.73 -6.51
CA ALA A 111 -13.76 23.66 -5.07
C ALA A 111 -12.54 24.45 -4.62
N ALA A 112 -11.38 24.30 -5.30
CA ALA A 112 -10.15 25.03 -5.00
C ALA A 112 -10.36 26.55 -5.11
N GLN A 113 -11.06 26.98 -6.16
CA GLN A 113 -11.44 28.39 -6.32
C GLN A 113 -12.33 28.90 -5.18
N ALA A 114 -13.35 28.12 -4.78
CA ALA A 114 -14.27 28.50 -3.71
C ALA A 114 -13.57 28.61 -2.35
N HIS A 115 -12.52 27.82 -2.14
CA HIS A 115 -11.70 27.83 -0.91
C HIS A 115 -10.44 28.72 -0.99
N GLU A 116 -10.22 29.40 -2.12
CA GLU A 116 -9.08 30.30 -2.37
C GLU A 116 -7.72 29.62 -2.17
N ILE A 117 -7.59 28.36 -2.64
CA ILE A 117 -6.34 27.58 -2.64
C ILE A 117 -5.87 27.29 -4.05
N THR A 118 -4.63 26.85 -4.19
CA THR A 118 -4.14 26.08 -5.35
C THR A 118 -3.97 24.64 -4.91
N ALA A 119 -4.56 23.69 -5.63
CA ALA A 119 -4.46 22.26 -5.34
C ALA A 119 -3.41 21.61 -6.24
N ASP A 120 -2.50 20.83 -5.65
CA ASP A 120 -1.51 20.04 -6.38
C ASP A 120 -2.16 18.78 -6.96
N VAL A 121 -1.91 18.51 -8.24
CA VAL A 121 -2.65 17.52 -9.02
C VAL A 121 -1.72 16.57 -9.75
N ILE A 122 -1.98 15.28 -9.61
CA ILE A 122 -1.36 14.19 -10.34
C ILE A 122 -2.39 13.59 -11.30
N LEU A 123 -2.07 13.50 -12.59
CA LEU A 123 -2.92 12.84 -13.59
C LEU A 123 -2.68 11.33 -13.58
N GLU A 124 -3.71 10.53 -13.28
CA GLU A 124 -3.60 9.07 -13.36
C GLU A 124 -3.71 8.61 -14.82
N VAL A 125 -2.72 7.83 -15.25
CA VAL A 125 -2.65 7.20 -16.58
C VAL A 125 -2.84 5.69 -16.43
N ASP A 126 -3.75 5.12 -17.23
CA ASP A 126 -3.98 3.66 -17.26
C ASP A 126 -2.93 2.99 -18.14
N VAL A 127 -1.92 2.43 -17.49
CA VAL A 127 -0.82 1.68 -18.14
C VAL A 127 -1.10 0.18 -18.24
N GLY A 128 -2.36 -0.25 -18.07
CA GLY A 128 -2.78 -1.65 -18.27
C GLY A 128 -3.65 -2.25 -17.17
N LEU A 129 -3.80 -1.58 -16.02
CA LEU A 129 -4.64 -2.09 -14.92
C LEU A 129 -6.14 -2.01 -15.20
N HIS A 130 -6.59 -1.06 -16.03
CA HIS A 130 -8.00 -0.84 -16.40
C HIS A 130 -8.94 -0.63 -15.19
N ARG A 131 -8.45 0.06 -14.15
CA ARG A 131 -9.23 0.39 -12.95
C ARG A 131 -9.72 1.83 -12.97
N THR A 132 -8.81 2.78 -13.07
CA THR A 132 -8.95 4.24 -13.17
C THR A 132 -7.82 4.75 -14.05
N GLY A 133 -7.82 6.03 -14.36
CA GLY A 133 -6.80 6.62 -15.22
C GLY A 133 -7.26 6.85 -16.65
N VAL A 134 -6.70 7.88 -17.27
CA VAL A 134 -6.88 8.15 -18.69
C VAL A 134 -6.00 7.23 -19.52
N ALA A 135 -6.48 6.78 -20.68
CA ALA A 135 -5.65 5.99 -21.60
C ALA A 135 -4.49 6.84 -22.16
N PRO A 136 -3.29 6.25 -22.37
CA PRO A 136 -2.19 6.92 -23.08
C PRO A 136 -2.62 7.51 -24.42
N GLY A 137 -2.09 8.71 -24.73
CA GLY A 137 -2.33 9.38 -26.01
C GLY A 137 -2.99 10.77 -25.89
N PRO A 138 -3.64 11.26 -26.96
CA PRO A 138 -4.08 12.67 -27.04
C PRO A 138 -5.06 13.12 -25.94
N GLU A 139 -5.82 12.21 -25.35
CA GLU A 139 -6.74 12.56 -24.24
C GLU A 139 -5.96 12.87 -22.95
N ALA A 140 -4.87 12.14 -22.66
CA ALA A 140 -3.99 12.43 -21.52
C ALA A 140 -3.38 13.83 -21.64
N VAL A 141 -2.87 14.19 -22.83
CA VAL A 141 -2.36 15.54 -23.12
C VAL A 141 -3.43 16.61 -22.91
N ALA A 142 -4.63 16.40 -23.44
CA ALA A 142 -5.74 17.37 -23.31
C ALA A 142 -6.18 17.55 -21.83
N LEU A 143 -6.05 16.51 -20.99
CA LEU A 143 -6.32 16.64 -19.56
C LEU A 143 -5.19 17.36 -18.82
N ALA A 144 -3.93 17.12 -19.18
CA ALA A 144 -2.79 17.87 -18.65
C ALA A 144 -2.89 19.36 -19.01
N GLU A 145 -3.19 19.70 -20.28
CA GLU A 145 -3.46 21.08 -20.71
C GLU A 145 -4.59 21.72 -19.89
N ARG A 146 -5.66 20.96 -19.62
CA ARG A 146 -6.80 21.45 -18.83
C ARG A 146 -6.41 21.74 -17.38
N ILE A 147 -5.52 20.95 -16.77
CA ILE A 147 -5.01 21.20 -15.43
C ILE A 147 -4.10 22.43 -15.43
N ASP A 148 -3.17 22.53 -16.37
CA ASP A 148 -2.21 23.65 -16.50
C ASP A 148 -2.91 25.00 -16.74
N GLU A 149 -3.99 25.01 -17.55
CA GLU A 149 -4.81 26.19 -17.79
C GLU A 149 -5.70 26.58 -16.60
N ALA A 150 -5.91 25.71 -15.63
CA ALA A 150 -6.81 25.94 -14.51
C ALA A 150 -6.17 26.88 -13.46
N ALA A 151 -6.86 27.96 -13.10
CA ALA A 151 -6.31 29.03 -12.28
C ALA A 151 -5.98 28.62 -10.83
N ASN A 152 -6.57 27.54 -10.35
CA ASN A 152 -6.47 27.09 -8.96
C ASN A 152 -5.98 25.63 -8.84
N LEU A 153 -5.36 25.10 -9.90
CA LEU A 153 -4.69 23.80 -9.90
C LEU A 153 -3.21 23.99 -10.25
N SER A 154 -2.37 23.10 -9.74
CA SER A 154 -0.95 22.95 -10.08
C SER A 154 -0.74 21.55 -10.62
N PHE A 155 -0.24 21.42 -11.85
CA PHE A 155 0.08 20.12 -12.41
C PHE A 155 1.48 19.69 -11.95
N ASP A 156 1.58 18.65 -11.14
CA ASP A 156 2.87 18.15 -10.61
C ASP A 156 3.41 16.99 -11.47
N GLY A 157 2.53 16.19 -12.11
CA GLY A 157 2.98 15.05 -12.90
C GLY A 157 1.92 13.97 -13.08
N ILE A 158 2.38 12.73 -13.29
CA ILE A 158 1.52 11.58 -13.55
C ILE A 158 1.65 10.47 -12.53
N LEU A 159 0.60 9.63 -12.38
CA LEU A 159 0.62 8.34 -11.71
C LEU A 159 0.42 7.24 -12.75
N ALA A 160 1.39 6.34 -12.89
CA ALA A 160 1.34 5.15 -13.75
C ALA A 160 1.34 3.88 -12.88
N TYR A 161 0.15 3.44 -12.44
CA TYR A 161 0.02 2.31 -11.50
C TYR A 161 -0.10 0.96 -12.21
N GLU A 162 0.95 0.17 -12.16
CA GLU A 162 1.21 -1.03 -12.97
C GLU A 162 0.84 -2.36 -12.28
N SER A 163 -0.07 -2.35 -11.33
CA SER A 163 -0.39 -3.54 -10.50
C SER A 163 -0.97 -4.74 -11.26
N HIS A 164 -1.35 -4.60 -12.55
CA HIS A 164 -1.77 -5.71 -13.42
C HIS A 164 -0.65 -6.73 -13.61
N VAL A 165 0.60 -6.32 -13.61
CA VAL A 165 1.79 -7.18 -13.71
C VAL A 165 1.74 -8.37 -12.74
N LYS A 166 1.20 -8.18 -11.54
CA LYS A 166 1.02 -9.23 -10.53
C LYS A 166 0.17 -10.42 -10.99
N ALA A 167 -0.71 -10.22 -11.95
CA ALA A 167 -1.58 -11.26 -12.48
C ALA A 167 -1.03 -11.90 -13.77
N GLU A 168 -0.02 -11.31 -14.37
CA GLU A 168 0.52 -11.68 -15.67
C GLU A 168 1.90 -12.31 -15.57
N ALA A 169 2.74 -11.87 -14.60
CA ALA A 169 4.09 -12.37 -14.38
C ALA A 169 4.11 -13.59 -13.45
N GLU A 170 4.87 -14.61 -13.83
CA GLU A 170 5.11 -15.82 -13.02
C GLU A 170 6.59 -15.94 -12.58
N THR A 171 7.48 -15.16 -13.15
CA THR A 171 8.92 -15.17 -12.88
C THR A 171 9.47 -13.77 -12.67
N GLU A 172 10.61 -13.66 -11.99
CA GLU A 172 11.31 -12.38 -11.79
C GLU A 172 11.59 -11.66 -13.10
N SER A 173 12.02 -12.38 -14.15
CA SER A 173 12.30 -11.80 -15.47
C SER A 173 11.04 -11.23 -16.12
N GLU A 174 9.90 -11.89 -15.97
CA GLU A 174 8.62 -11.39 -16.49
C GLU A 174 8.13 -10.17 -15.71
N PHE A 175 8.36 -10.13 -14.39
CA PHE A 175 8.10 -8.93 -13.60
C PHE A 175 8.89 -7.73 -14.09
N ASP A 176 10.20 -7.91 -14.32
CA ASP A 176 11.10 -6.86 -14.81
C ASP A 176 10.66 -6.38 -16.21
N GLU A 177 10.38 -7.30 -17.13
CA GLU A 177 9.96 -7.00 -18.50
C GLU A 177 8.61 -6.28 -18.55
N LEU A 178 7.57 -6.81 -17.87
CA LEU A 178 6.23 -6.21 -17.89
C LEU A 178 6.16 -4.88 -17.13
N CYS A 179 6.92 -4.71 -16.05
CA CYS A 179 7.05 -3.42 -15.40
C CYS A 179 7.70 -2.39 -16.31
N TRP A 180 8.75 -2.79 -17.03
CA TRP A 180 9.42 -1.92 -18.00
C TRP A 180 8.47 -1.48 -19.13
N GLU A 181 7.73 -2.44 -19.75
CA GLU A 181 6.73 -2.15 -20.80
C GLU A 181 5.64 -1.19 -20.30
N ALA A 182 5.17 -1.35 -19.06
CA ALA A 182 4.20 -0.43 -18.48
C ALA A 182 4.78 0.98 -18.30
N MET A 183 6.06 1.10 -17.96
CA MET A 183 6.74 2.39 -17.83
C MET A 183 7.04 3.05 -19.18
N GLU A 184 7.32 2.29 -20.23
CA GLU A 184 7.41 2.83 -21.61
C GLU A 184 6.11 3.53 -22.02
N LEU A 185 4.93 2.97 -21.66
CA LEU A 185 3.65 3.66 -21.89
C LEU A 185 3.52 4.95 -21.06
N GLY A 186 4.05 4.97 -19.85
CA GLY A 186 4.13 6.18 -19.02
C GLY A 186 5.05 7.23 -19.63
N GLU A 187 6.24 6.84 -20.11
CA GLU A 187 7.21 7.70 -20.77
C GLU A 187 6.63 8.34 -22.05
N ASP A 188 5.94 7.55 -22.89
CA ASP A 188 5.26 8.08 -24.08
C ASP A 188 4.28 9.20 -23.73
N VAL A 189 3.55 9.08 -22.61
CA VAL A 189 2.62 10.12 -22.13
C VAL A 189 3.37 11.34 -21.61
N VAL A 190 4.47 11.15 -20.87
CA VAL A 190 5.34 12.24 -20.42
C VAL A 190 5.88 13.03 -21.61
N ASP A 191 6.45 12.34 -22.61
CA ASP A 191 6.99 12.96 -23.82
C ASP A 191 5.93 13.77 -24.60
N ASP A 192 4.71 13.23 -24.71
CA ASP A 192 3.60 13.90 -25.39
C ASP A 192 3.14 15.18 -24.63
N ILE A 193 3.08 15.14 -23.28
CA ILE A 193 2.73 16.27 -22.43
C ILE A 193 3.82 17.34 -22.50
N GLU A 194 5.10 16.96 -22.40
CA GLU A 194 6.22 17.88 -22.51
C GLU A 194 6.34 18.51 -23.92
N ALA A 195 6.02 17.75 -24.98
CA ALA A 195 5.94 18.28 -26.34
C ALA A 195 4.83 19.34 -26.51
N ALA A 196 3.77 19.29 -25.68
CA ALA A 196 2.75 20.33 -25.58
C ALA A 196 3.22 21.56 -24.78
N GLY A 197 4.41 21.50 -24.16
CA GLY A 197 5.03 22.61 -23.41
C GLY A 197 4.71 22.62 -21.91
N ILE A 198 4.18 21.54 -21.37
CA ILE A 198 3.83 21.36 -19.95
C ILE A 198 4.92 20.52 -19.29
N PRO A 199 5.62 21.00 -18.24
CA PRO A 199 6.62 20.22 -17.54
C PRO A 199 5.95 19.08 -16.75
N VAL A 200 6.62 17.92 -16.69
CA VAL A 200 6.23 16.77 -15.86
C VAL A 200 7.31 16.52 -14.83
N ASP A 201 7.14 17.04 -13.62
CA ASP A 201 8.16 16.99 -12.59
C ASP A 201 8.13 15.65 -11.83
N GLU A 202 6.98 14.99 -11.71
CA GLU A 202 6.80 13.77 -10.94
C GLU A 202 6.17 12.65 -11.79
N VAL A 203 6.82 11.49 -11.81
CA VAL A 203 6.26 10.24 -12.36
C VAL A 203 6.22 9.21 -11.24
N LYS A 204 5.01 9.00 -10.72
CA LYS A 204 4.75 8.12 -9.59
C LYS A 204 4.32 6.74 -10.06
N VAL A 205 4.87 5.72 -9.43
CA VAL A 205 4.52 4.32 -9.67
C VAL A 205 4.26 3.61 -8.35
N GLY A 206 3.64 2.44 -8.37
CA GLY A 206 3.40 1.90 -7.09
C GLY A 206 3.01 0.44 -6.98
N GLY A 207 3.20 -0.04 -5.80
CA GLY A 207 2.88 -1.38 -5.35
C GLY A 207 4.11 -2.12 -4.88
N THR A 208 4.02 -2.75 -3.71
CA THR A 208 5.14 -3.46 -3.10
C THR A 208 5.78 -4.48 -4.03
N ALA A 209 5.00 -5.20 -4.84
CA ALA A 209 5.56 -6.20 -5.74
C ALA A 209 6.24 -5.64 -6.98
N THR A 210 5.82 -4.47 -7.46
CA THR A 210 6.21 -3.95 -8.78
C THR A 210 7.18 -2.78 -8.70
N SER A 211 7.09 -1.94 -7.67
CA SER A 211 7.83 -0.67 -7.60
C SER A 211 9.36 -0.80 -7.65
N ARG A 212 9.92 -1.90 -7.15
CA ARG A 212 11.38 -2.15 -7.25
C ARG A 212 11.85 -2.49 -8.68
N TYR A 213 10.93 -2.92 -9.54
CA TYR A 213 11.19 -3.16 -10.97
C TYR A 213 10.90 -1.90 -11.78
N SER A 214 9.74 -1.30 -11.58
CA SER A 214 9.32 -0.06 -12.26
C SER A 214 10.25 1.11 -11.92
N GLY A 215 10.74 1.21 -10.68
CA GLY A 215 11.68 2.24 -10.24
C GLY A 215 13.04 2.23 -10.97
N LYS A 216 13.40 1.15 -11.69
CA LYS A 216 14.60 1.11 -12.53
C LYS A 216 14.46 1.90 -13.83
N HIS A 217 13.23 2.22 -14.22
CA HIS A 217 12.98 2.94 -15.47
C HIS A 217 13.31 4.44 -15.31
N PRO A 218 14.09 5.03 -16.24
CA PRO A 218 14.58 6.42 -16.09
C PRO A 218 13.50 7.50 -15.97
N VAL A 219 12.27 7.22 -16.46
CA VAL A 219 11.15 8.17 -16.36
C VAL A 219 10.59 8.27 -14.95
N VAL A 220 10.78 7.24 -14.13
CA VAL A 220 10.20 7.17 -12.78
C VAL A 220 10.97 8.08 -11.82
N THR A 221 10.25 8.88 -11.05
CA THR A 221 10.82 9.76 -10.02
C THR A 221 10.43 9.37 -8.60
N GLU A 222 9.31 8.65 -8.45
CA GLU A 222 8.80 8.28 -7.11
C GLU A 222 8.14 6.89 -7.13
N ILE A 223 8.43 6.08 -6.13
CA ILE A 223 7.79 4.78 -5.86
C ILE A 223 6.89 4.83 -4.62
N ASN A 224 5.70 4.19 -4.69
CA ASN A 224 4.70 4.22 -3.61
C ASN A 224 4.34 2.81 -3.06
N PRO A 225 5.29 2.03 -2.54
CA PRO A 225 5.00 0.74 -1.93
C PRO A 225 4.29 0.91 -0.58
N GLY A 226 3.48 -0.07 -0.15
CA GLY A 226 2.77 0.04 1.12
C GLY A 226 2.81 -1.20 2.01
N MET A 227 2.95 -2.40 1.45
CA MET A 227 2.99 -3.63 2.24
C MET A 227 4.42 -4.05 2.61
N TYR A 228 5.42 -3.43 2.01
CA TYR A 228 6.83 -3.79 2.10
C TYR A 228 7.37 -3.87 3.54
N PRO A 229 6.94 -3.04 4.53
CA PRO A 229 7.45 -3.19 5.89
C PRO A 229 7.05 -4.51 6.55
N PHE A 230 5.93 -5.07 6.12
CA PHE A 230 5.32 -6.23 6.79
C PHE A 230 5.41 -7.51 5.99
N ASN A 231 5.31 -7.45 4.67
CA ASN A 231 5.04 -8.56 3.78
C ASN A 231 3.89 -9.46 4.30
N ASP A 232 3.42 -10.39 3.50
CA ASP A 232 2.35 -11.32 3.85
C ASP A 232 2.42 -12.59 2.99
N VAL A 233 1.47 -13.52 3.16
CA VAL A 233 1.42 -14.74 2.33
C VAL A 233 1.26 -14.41 0.86
N GLY A 234 0.51 -13.35 0.53
CA GLY A 234 0.35 -12.91 -0.86
C GLY A 234 1.68 -12.54 -1.52
N GLU A 235 2.52 -11.77 -0.83
CA GLU A 235 3.85 -11.40 -1.31
C GLU A 235 4.82 -12.60 -1.30
N LEU A 236 4.75 -13.46 -0.29
CA LEU A 236 5.54 -14.69 -0.20
C LEU A 236 5.29 -15.65 -1.38
N GLU A 237 4.01 -15.83 -1.78
CA GLU A 237 3.65 -16.69 -2.91
C GLU A 237 3.93 -16.03 -4.26
N LEU A 238 3.74 -14.71 -4.35
CA LEU A 238 3.89 -13.95 -5.59
C LEU A 238 5.37 -13.82 -5.99
N ARG A 239 6.26 -13.62 -5.00
CA ARG A 239 7.69 -13.36 -5.21
C ARG A 239 8.59 -14.28 -4.38
N PRO A 240 8.50 -15.62 -4.56
CA PRO A 240 9.24 -16.58 -3.75
C PRO A 240 10.77 -16.53 -3.96
N TRP A 241 11.24 -15.81 -4.99
CA TRP A 241 12.65 -15.55 -5.24
C TRP A 241 13.21 -14.40 -4.41
N GLU A 242 12.34 -13.64 -3.74
CA GLU A 242 12.69 -12.40 -3.04
C GLU A 242 12.16 -12.37 -1.59
N VAL A 243 10.95 -12.87 -1.36
CA VAL A 243 10.29 -12.85 -0.06
C VAL A 243 10.29 -14.23 0.58
N SER A 244 10.80 -14.32 1.79
CA SER A 244 10.78 -15.51 2.64
C SER A 244 9.83 -15.35 3.83
N LYS A 245 9.60 -16.43 4.59
CA LYS A 245 8.83 -16.34 5.84
C LYS A 245 9.47 -15.37 6.86
N ASP A 246 10.80 -15.22 6.85
CA ASP A 246 11.51 -14.33 7.77
C ASP A 246 11.24 -12.86 7.48
N ASP A 247 10.92 -12.52 6.24
CA ASP A 247 10.58 -11.15 5.80
C ASP A 247 9.12 -10.79 6.06
N CYS A 248 8.27 -11.78 6.41
CA CYS A 248 6.89 -11.55 6.83
C CYS A 248 6.86 -11.13 8.31
N ALA A 249 6.96 -9.83 8.57
CA ALA A 249 7.01 -9.27 9.92
C ALA A 249 5.65 -9.35 10.66
N ALA A 250 4.53 -9.36 9.92
CA ALA A 250 3.19 -9.33 10.51
C ALA A 250 2.61 -10.72 10.71
N THR A 251 2.30 -11.06 11.98
CA THR A 251 1.76 -12.35 12.37
C THR A 251 0.57 -12.23 13.33
N ILE A 252 -0.15 -13.34 13.49
CA ILE A 252 -1.17 -13.51 14.52
C ILE A 252 -0.87 -14.75 15.34
N VAL A 253 -0.78 -14.57 16.64
CA VAL A 253 -0.74 -15.66 17.59
C VAL A 253 -2.16 -16.07 17.96
N THR A 254 -2.47 -17.35 17.75
CA THR A 254 -3.74 -17.97 18.12
C THR A 254 -3.56 -18.98 19.22
N THR A 255 -4.66 -19.35 19.88
CA THR A 255 -4.69 -20.37 20.92
C THR A 255 -5.49 -21.58 20.43
N VAL A 256 -4.98 -22.78 20.64
CA VAL A 256 -5.72 -24.04 20.42
C VAL A 256 -6.87 -24.12 21.43
N ILE A 257 -8.09 -24.11 20.93
CA ILE A 257 -9.32 -24.16 21.77
C ILE A 257 -10.00 -25.53 21.76
N SER A 258 -9.65 -26.38 20.77
CA SER A 258 -10.21 -27.73 20.67
C SER A 258 -9.28 -28.64 19.87
N VAL A 259 -9.19 -29.91 20.28
CA VAL A 259 -8.50 -30.99 19.56
C VAL A 259 -9.52 -32.13 19.38
N PRO A 260 -10.36 -32.08 18.31
CA PRO A 260 -11.46 -33.03 18.14
C PRO A 260 -11.00 -34.45 17.77
N ASP A 261 -9.87 -34.57 17.07
CA ASP A 261 -9.25 -35.82 16.64
C ASP A 261 -7.73 -35.62 16.45
N ASP A 262 -7.01 -36.68 16.09
CA ASP A 262 -5.54 -36.67 16.00
C ASP A 262 -5.01 -35.85 14.80
N ASP A 263 -5.81 -35.69 13.76
CA ASP A 263 -5.41 -35.04 12.50
C ASP A 263 -5.92 -33.58 12.41
N ARG A 264 -6.60 -33.08 13.44
CA ARG A 264 -7.23 -31.77 13.38
C ARG A 264 -7.31 -31.07 14.73
N LEU A 265 -7.03 -29.77 14.72
CA LEU A 265 -7.31 -28.88 15.84
C LEU A 265 -8.04 -27.61 15.39
N VAL A 266 -8.57 -26.86 16.35
CA VAL A 266 -9.27 -25.60 16.15
C VAL A 266 -8.61 -24.52 16.98
N VAL A 267 -8.37 -23.36 16.36
CA VAL A 267 -7.82 -22.16 17.01
C VAL A 267 -8.86 -21.05 17.11
N ASP A 268 -8.63 -20.09 18.02
CA ASP A 268 -9.48 -18.91 18.29
C ASP A 268 -9.29 -17.74 17.28
N GLY A 269 -8.76 -18.01 16.10
CA GLY A 269 -8.56 -17.04 15.01
C GLY A 269 -9.26 -17.51 13.73
N GLY A 270 -10.31 -16.82 13.32
CA GLY A 270 -11.06 -17.06 12.09
C GLY A 270 -10.98 -15.88 11.11
N SER A 271 -11.97 -15.77 10.21
CA SER A 271 -12.01 -14.74 9.16
C SER A 271 -12.08 -13.30 9.71
N LYS A 272 -12.61 -13.09 10.91
CA LYS A 272 -12.60 -11.78 11.58
C LYS A 272 -11.26 -11.43 12.22
N THR A 273 -10.34 -12.38 12.29
CA THR A 273 -8.98 -12.19 12.79
C THR A 273 -7.99 -12.02 11.63
N PHE A 274 -8.14 -12.83 10.56
CA PHE A 274 -7.19 -12.92 9.46
C PHE A 274 -7.63 -12.25 8.16
N SER A 275 -8.89 -11.78 8.07
CA SER A 275 -9.43 -11.16 6.84
C SER A 275 -9.23 -12.02 5.58
N LEU A 276 -9.95 -13.10 5.46
CA LEU A 276 -9.85 -14.02 4.32
C LEU A 276 -10.51 -13.44 3.05
N ASP A 277 -10.05 -12.28 2.60
CA ASP A 277 -10.52 -11.55 1.41
C ASP A 277 -9.82 -11.97 0.12
N LYS A 278 -8.77 -12.79 0.24
CA LYS A 278 -7.99 -13.39 -0.84
C LYS A 278 -8.08 -14.92 -0.75
N PRO A 279 -7.72 -15.64 -1.82
CA PRO A 279 -7.69 -17.11 -1.79
C PRO A 279 -6.63 -17.69 -0.84
N GLN A 280 -5.59 -16.93 -0.51
CA GLN A 280 -4.54 -17.34 0.41
C GLN A 280 -5.09 -17.58 1.81
N MET A 281 -4.59 -18.62 2.47
CA MET A 281 -4.83 -18.91 3.87
C MET A 281 -3.64 -18.48 4.73
N PRO A 282 -3.83 -18.28 6.05
CA PRO A 282 -2.72 -18.05 6.97
C PRO A 282 -1.69 -19.19 6.89
N VAL A 283 -0.40 -18.84 6.91
CA VAL A 283 0.69 -19.83 6.85
C VAL A 283 1.39 -19.88 8.20
N PRO A 284 1.66 -21.09 8.78
CA PRO A 284 2.42 -21.20 10.02
C PRO A 284 3.79 -20.54 9.89
N LYS A 285 4.15 -19.65 10.85
CA LYS A 285 5.41 -18.89 10.80
C LYS A 285 6.62 -19.79 10.97
N ASN A 286 6.61 -20.66 12.00
CA ASN A 286 7.79 -21.36 12.49
C ASN A 286 7.74 -22.89 12.25
N ARG A 287 6.84 -23.36 11.37
CA ARG A 287 6.68 -24.79 11.09
C ARG A 287 6.02 -25.05 9.73
N ASP A 288 6.22 -26.25 9.19
CA ASP A 288 5.72 -26.65 7.86
C ASP A 288 4.90 -27.96 7.89
N ASP A 289 4.67 -28.52 9.08
CA ASP A 289 4.00 -29.80 9.30
C ASP A 289 2.50 -29.67 9.62
N ILE A 290 1.97 -28.44 9.66
CA ILE A 290 0.54 -28.14 9.84
C ILE A 290 0.06 -27.17 8.79
N GLU A 291 -1.26 -27.17 8.52
CA GLU A 291 -1.87 -26.29 7.55
C GLU A 291 -3.11 -25.59 8.13
N TYR A 292 -3.26 -24.30 7.89
CA TYR A 292 -4.52 -23.59 8.17
C TYR A 292 -5.50 -23.88 7.02
N ALA A 293 -6.33 -24.92 7.21
CA ALA A 293 -7.13 -25.51 6.13
C ALA A 293 -8.41 -24.74 5.82
N ASN A 294 -9.06 -24.12 6.81
CA ASN A 294 -10.32 -23.41 6.65
C ASN A 294 -10.65 -22.54 7.86
N ALA A 295 -11.68 -21.68 7.77
CA ALA A 295 -12.17 -20.89 8.88
C ALA A 295 -13.69 -20.66 8.87
N SER A 296 -14.23 -20.47 10.07
CA SER A 296 -15.45 -19.70 10.30
C SER A 296 -15.09 -18.28 10.73
N GLU A 297 -16.03 -17.52 11.28
CA GLU A 297 -15.79 -16.15 11.73
C GLU A 297 -14.76 -16.06 12.85
N GLU A 298 -14.87 -16.92 13.87
CA GLU A 298 -14.07 -16.89 15.09
C GLU A 298 -13.19 -18.15 15.27
N HIS A 299 -13.25 -19.12 14.35
CA HIS A 299 -12.57 -20.40 14.45
C HIS A 299 -11.71 -20.66 13.22
N GLY A 300 -10.43 -20.96 13.40
CA GLY A 300 -9.55 -21.51 12.38
C GLY A 300 -9.44 -23.03 12.51
N TRP A 301 -9.47 -23.74 11.40
CA TRP A 301 -9.31 -25.20 11.35
C TRP A 301 -7.93 -25.53 10.84
N ILE A 302 -7.17 -26.22 11.67
CA ILE A 302 -5.79 -26.59 11.38
C ILE A 302 -5.73 -28.08 11.11
N ASP A 303 -5.20 -28.46 9.96
CA ASP A 303 -4.85 -29.82 9.60
C ASP A 303 -3.47 -30.15 10.21
N THR A 304 -3.41 -31.23 10.99
CA THR A 304 -2.20 -31.71 11.68
C THR A 304 -1.80 -33.12 11.21
N SER A 305 -2.39 -33.61 10.13
CA SER A 305 -2.17 -34.97 9.61
C SER A 305 -0.71 -35.26 9.21
N ASN A 306 0.07 -34.23 8.94
CA ASN A 306 1.49 -34.32 8.59
C ASN A 306 2.42 -34.09 9.79
N SER A 307 1.87 -33.87 10.99
CA SER A 307 2.67 -33.61 12.19
C SER A 307 2.80 -34.85 13.06
N ASP A 308 4.02 -35.13 13.52
CA ASP A 308 4.30 -36.15 14.52
C ASP A 308 4.13 -35.62 15.96
N GLU A 309 3.82 -34.32 16.13
CA GLU A 309 3.64 -33.69 17.44
C GLU A 309 2.19 -33.86 17.93
N SER A 310 2.03 -33.88 19.23
CA SER A 310 0.73 -33.85 19.89
C SER A 310 0.42 -32.45 20.39
N PHE A 311 -0.77 -31.97 20.09
CA PHE A 311 -1.26 -30.67 20.49
C PHE A 311 -2.26 -30.76 21.66
N ALA A 312 -2.28 -29.73 22.49
CA ALA A 312 -3.21 -29.62 23.59
C ALA A 312 -3.99 -28.28 23.54
N VAL A 313 -5.18 -28.27 24.16
CA VAL A 313 -5.92 -27.05 24.39
C VAL A 313 -5.08 -26.10 25.25
N GLY A 314 -4.90 -24.86 24.78
CA GLY A 314 -4.06 -23.83 25.38
C GLY A 314 -2.70 -23.65 24.70
N ASP A 315 -2.31 -24.54 23.78
CA ASP A 315 -1.10 -24.35 22.97
C ASP A 315 -1.26 -23.12 22.06
N ARG A 316 -0.15 -22.44 21.75
CA ARG A 316 -0.14 -21.27 20.89
C ARG A 316 0.48 -21.62 19.55
N LEU A 317 -0.17 -21.12 18.49
CA LEU A 317 0.29 -21.23 17.13
C LEU A 317 0.37 -19.85 16.51
N GLU A 318 1.45 -19.56 15.82
CA GLU A 318 1.69 -18.28 15.14
C GLU A 318 1.58 -18.45 13.63
N PHE A 319 0.86 -17.54 12.99
CA PHE A 319 0.60 -17.59 11.56
C PHE A 319 0.93 -16.24 10.90
N ILE A 320 1.60 -16.29 9.76
CA ILE A 320 1.73 -15.18 8.81
C ILE A 320 0.34 -14.87 8.27
N VAL A 321 0.00 -13.60 8.19
CA VAL A 321 -1.31 -13.16 7.72
C VAL A 321 -1.45 -13.30 6.20
N PRO A 322 -2.64 -13.69 5.69
CA PRO A 322 -2.85 -13.90 4.25
C PRO A 322 -2.81 -12.60 3.43
N HIS A 323 -3.32 -11.49 3.99
CA HIS A 323 -3.30 -10.16 3.41
C HIS A 323 -3.19 -9.10 4.51
N VAL A 324 -2.02 -8.52 4.65
CA VAL A 324 -1.70 -7.64 5.79
C VAL A 324 -2.58 -6.40 5.85
N CYS A 325 -2.90 -5.75 4.72
CA CYS A 325 -3.68 -4.51 4.71
C CYS A 325 -5.07 -4.67 5.32
N THR A 326 -5.78 -5.71 4.91
CA THR A 326 -7.15 -5.98 5.37
C THR A 326 -7.14 -6.62 6.75
N THR A 327 -6.11 -7.40 7.08
CA THR A 327 -5.95 -7.95 8.43
C THR A 327 -5.73 -6.83 9.46
N ILE A 328 -4.79 -5.91 9.25
CA ILE A 328 -4.58 -4.77 10.15
C ILE A 328 -5.87 -3.97 10.34
N ASN A 329 -6.64 -3.77 9.27
CA ASN A 329 -7.90 -3.02 9.35
C ASN A 329 -9.00 -3.72 10.21
N LEU A 330 -8.82 -4.98 10.63
CA LEU A 330 -9.67 -5.66 11.60
C LEU A 330 -9.24 -5.47 13.06
N HIS A 331 -8.02 -5.00 13.30
CA HIS A 331 -7.45 -4.85 14.64
C HIS A 331 -7.39 -3.38 15.08
N ASP A 332 -7.64 -3.11 16.36
CA ASP A 332 -7.49 -1.78 16.93
C ASP A 332 -6.03 -1.44 17.25
N LEU A 333 -5.20 -2.47 17.46
CA LEU A 333 -3.85 -2.37 17.97
C LEU A 333 -2.90 -3.33 17.24
N ILE A 334 -1.73 -2.83 16.90
CA ILE A 334 -0.56 -3.59 16.46
C ILE A 334 0.43 -3.62 17.64
N ILE A 335 1.00 -4.79 17.91
CA ILE A 335 1.95 -5.01 19.00
C ILE A 335 3.32 -5.24 18.39
N GLY A 336 4.23 -4.29 18.54
CA GLY A 336 5.63 -4.42 18.14
C GLY A 336 6.40 -5.27 19.14
N VAL A 337 7.11 -6.29 18.63
CA VAL A 337 7.91 -7.20 19.43
C VAL A 337 9.36 -7.26 18.91
N ARG A 338 10.31 -7.33 19.86
CA ARG A 338 11.73 -7.55 19.60
C ARG A 338 12.27 -8.50 20.68
N ASP A 339 13.03 -9.53 20.30
CA ASP A 339 13.58 -10.51 21.25
C ASP A 339 12.52 -11.11 22.20
N ASP A 340 11.34 -11.47 21.69
CA ASP A 340 10.18 -11.97 22.46
C ASP A 340 9.63 -10.99 23.53
N GLN A 341 10.01 -9.72 23.45
CA GLN A 341 9.50 -8.67 24.34
C GLN A 341 8.60 -7.70 23.57
N VAL A 342 7.51 -7.26 24.22
CA VAL A 342 6.69 -6.16 23.69
C VAL A 342 7.44 -4.86 23.92
N GLU A 343 7.78 -4.16 22.85
CA GLU A 343 8.43 -2.86 22.89
C GLU A 343 7.44 -1.74 22.60
N GLU A 344 6.53 -1.94 21.60
CA GLU A 344 5.66 -0.90 21.10
C GLU A 344 4.19 -1.36 21.04
N LEU A 345 3.30 -0.38 21.16
CA LEU A 345 1.85 -0.56 21.00
C LEU A 345 1.31 0.53 20.09
N TRP A 346 1.04 0.19 18.83
CA TRP A 346 0.55 1.15 17.82
C TRP A 346 -0.95 1.03 17.62
N GLU A 347 -1.69 2.10 17.90
CA GLU A 347 -3.13 2.17 17.59
C GLU A 347 -3.34 2.30 16.07
N VAL A 348 -4.25 1.54 15.49
CA VAL A 348 -4.65 1.68 14.08
C VAL A 348 -5.58 2.87 13.93
N GLN A 349 -5.02 4.08 14.04
CA GLN A 349 -5.73 5.35 14.23
C GLN A 349 -6.70 5.72 13.10
N ALA A 350 -6.37 5.34 11.85
CA ALA A 350 -7.24 5.58 10.70
C ALA A 350 -8.12 4.37 10.34
N ARG A 351 -8.19 3.33 11.18
CA ARG A 351 -9.10 2.20 10.99
C ARG A 351 -10.55 2.65 10.90
N GLY A 352 -11.27 2.14 9.90
CA GLY A 352 -12.67 2.49 9.67
C GLY A 352 -12.91 3.89 9.09
N LYS A 353 -11.88 4.72 8.90
CA LYS A 353 -11.99 6.06 8.33
C LYS A 353 -11.92 6.04 6.79
N VAL A 354 -12.79 5.26 6.19
CA VAL A 354 -12.83 5.00 4.73
C VAL A 354 -13.49 6.11 3.90
N ARG A 355 -13.75 7.27 4.47
CA ARG A 355 -14.45 8.38 3.79
C ARG A 355 -13.79 9.72 4.13
#